data_01f7cabbafc106a6ad5399514e40e946
#
_entry.id   01f7cabbafc106a6ad5399514e40e946
#
_cell.length_a   1.000
_cell.length_b   1.000
_cell.length_c   1.000
_cell.angle_alpha   90.00
_cell.angle_beta   90.00
_cell.angle_gamma   90.00
#
_symmetry.space_group_name_H-M   'P 1'
#
loop_
_entity.id
_entity.type
_entity.pdbx_description
1 polymer ?
#
loop_
_entity_poly.entity_id
_entity_poly.type
_entity_poly.pdbx_seq_one_letter_code
_entity_poly.pdbx_strand_id
1 'polypeptide(L)'
;MASYHLSVKTIKRSAGRTATAAGAYRAGERIECQREGRIHDYTRKQGIEETFIIAPENAPSWAQDRAALWNAAEASETRSNSVTAREWELSLPFEISAEVRSQITREFAEQLVSRYGVAVDVAIHAPNREGDQRNHHAHVLTSTRKLEAEGFTAKTRVLDSAKTGGVEIEQMRGLWAELQNRALERAGEVERVDHRSLEKQRETALDRGDTLSADELDRDPELKLGPAANSMERREKAAAEREGREYVPLTERGAVTHAARQARMVFQEMRERLDVARETYGMARDEGQGRVSAGLAALRAAVDKDRSGERGEDDVRERLAGILDKGGGEERTLEDGKEGYNYARERLKGILDREATSAPQASTHKLDGHADLEQGVEPGPKPSIRERLNDVLNKPREKLDIEDDREVKTDREAEQDREIDRDPGLSH
;
A
#
# COMPACT_ATOMS: atom_id res chain seq x y z
N MET A 1 -10.43 3.31 -5.62
CA MET A 1 -10.43 2.86 -4.20
C MET A 1 -9.52 3.76 -3.40
N ALA A 2 -10.05 4.43 -2.41
CA ALA A 2 -9.28 5.23 -1.49
C ALA A 2 -8.26 4.34 -0.74
N SER A 3 -7.01 4.77 -0.65
CA SER A 3 -5.96 4.02 0.03
C SER A 3 -5.51 4.76 1.28
N TYR A 4 -5.43 4.06 2.40
CA TYR A 4 -4.93 4.61 3.65
C TYR A 4 -3.42 4.47 3.75
N HIS A 5 -2.74 5.57 4.02
CA HIS A 5 -1.35 5.57 4.48
C HIS A 5 -1.09 6.73 5.43
N LEU A 6 -0.47 6.44 6.56
CA LEU A 6 0.18 7.40 7.43
C LEU A 6 1.46 6.77 7.98
N SER A 7 2.61 7.36 7.65
CA SER A 7 3.89 6.97 8.24
C SER A 7 4.53 8.15 8.97
N VAL A 8 5.30 7.83 10.02
CA VAL A 8 6.01 8.84 10.81
C VAL A 8 7.50 8.54 10.75
N LYS A 9 8.27 9.51 10.30
CA LYS A 9 9.73 9.44 10.16
C LYS A 9 10.39 10.54 10.98
N THR A 10 11.62 10.31 11.42
CA THR A 10 12.40 11.32 12.15
C THR A 10 13.54 11.84 11.27
N ILE A 11 13.74 13.15 11.26
CA ILE A 11 14.90 13.79 10.64
C ILE A 11 15.99 13.88 11.71
N LYS A 12 17.05 13.09 11.55
CA LYS A 12 18.13 12.94 12.53
C LYS A 12 19.45 13.43 11.96
N ARG A 13 20.21 14.17 12.74
CA ARG A 13 21.57 14.60 12.37
C ARG A 13 22.55 13.42 12.21
N SER A 14 22.42 12.39 13.06
CA SER A 14 23.26 11.18 12.96
C SER A 14 23.08 10.43 11.63
N ALA A 15 21.94 10.63 10.95
CA ALA A 15 21.68 10.08 9.61
C ALA A 15 22.08 11.07 8.47
N GLY A 16 22.85 12.13 8.78
CA GLY A 16 23.24 13.14 7.78
C GLY A 16 22.10 14.02 7.28
N ARG A 17 20.96 14.06 8.01
CA ARG A 17 19.76 14.82 7.61
C ARG A 17 19.59 16.07 8.43
N THR A 18 19.10 17.16 7.80
CA THR A 18 18.77 18.41 8.46
C THR A 18 17.30 18.78 8.25
N ALA A 19 16.73 19.51 9.21
CA ALA A 19 15.37 20.02 9.06
C ALA A 19 15.28 21.06 7.92
N THR A 20 16.33 21.84 7.71
CA THR A 20 16.42 22.81 6.61
C THR A 20 16.41 22.13 5.24
N ALA A 21 17.18 21.05 5.03
CA ALA A 21 17.15 20.27 3.81
C ALA A 21 15.78 19.62 3.59
N ALA A 22 15.19 19.08 4.67
CA ALA A 22 13.88 18.45 4.61
C ALA A 22 12.78 19.44 4.22
N GLY A 23 12.73 20.64 4.83
CA GLY A 23 11.79 21.70 4.48
C GLY A 23 11.99 22.18 3.03
N ALA A 24 13.23 22.49 2.65
CA ALA A 24 13.58 22.93 1.29
C ALA A 24 13.14 21.92 0.23
N TYR A 25 13.44 20.63 0.44
CA TYR A 25 13.11 19.55 -0.52
C TYR A 25 11.59 19.40 -0.70
N ARG A 26 10.82 19.43 0.40
CA ARG A 26 9.38 19.21 0.33
C ARG A 26 8.64 20.38 -0.28
N ALA A 27 9.07 21.59 0.07
CA ALA A 27 8.47 22.82 -0.44
C ALA A 27 9.01 23.26 -1.82
N GLY A 28 10.07 22.63 -2.33
CA GLY A 28 10.70 23.05 -3.58
C GLY A 28 11.37 24.41 -3.47
N GLU A 29 11.94 24.73 -2.31
CA GLU A 29 12.54 26.02 -2.03
C GLU A 29 14.05 25.96 -1.92
N ARG A 30 14.67 27.16 -1.91
CA ARG A 30 16.10 27.35 -1.65
C ARG A 30 16.27 27.84 -0.22
N ILE A 31 16.88 27.01 0.64
CA ILE A 31 17.14 27.32 2.04
C ILE A 31 18.64 27.17 2.35
N GLU A 32 19.22 28.17 2.97
CA GLU A 32 20.55 28.10 3.56
C GLU A 32 20.46 27.46 4.96
N CYS A 33 21.19 26.39 5.17
CA CYS A 33 21.38 25.80 6.49
C CYS A 33 22.51 26.56 7.21
N GLN A 34 22.15 27.46 8.11
CA GLN A 34 23.11 28.30 8.86
C GLN A 34 24.12 27.45 9.67
N ARG A 35 23.65 26.34 10.23
CA ARG A 35 24.51 25.42 11.00
C ARG A 35 25.62 24.77 10.16
N GLU A 36 25.33 24.45 8.90
CA GLU A 36 26.27 23.76 8.00
C GLU A 36 26.97 24.69 7.03
N GLY A 37 26.51 25.94 6.91
CA GLY A 37 26.98 26.86 5.88
C GLY A 37 26.67 26.37 4.46
N ARG A 38 25.64 25.52 4.30
CA ARG A 38 25.29 24.87 3.05
C ARG A 38 23.92 25.34 2.56
N ILE A 39 23.82 25.53 1.26
CA ILE A 39 22.56 25.87 0.59
C ILE A 39 21.92 24.60 0.05
N HIS A 40 20.64 24.38 0.38
CA HIS A 40 19.78 23.37 -0.19
C HIS A 40 18.86 24.05 -1.21
N ASP A 41 19.02 23.75 -2.49
CA ASP A 41 18.25 24.36 -3.57
C ASP A 41 17.45 23.29 -4.32
N TYR A 42 16.14 23.33 -4.14
CA TYR A 42 15.19 22.43 -4.79
C TYR A 42 14.14 23.18 -5.62
N THR A 43 14.46 24.41 -6.05
CA THR A 43 13.54 25.26 -6.84
C THR A 43 13.15 24.66 -8.19
N ARG A 44 13.89 23.68 -8.69
CA ARG A 44 13.57 22.94 -9.91
C ARG A 44 12.59 21.77 -9.70
N LYS A 45 12.28 21.44 -8.43
CA LYS A 45 11.34 20.35 -8.12
C LYS A 45 9.95 20.67 -8.63
N GLN A 46 9.32 19.69 -9.28
CA GLN A 46 7.98 19.78 -9.83
C GLN A 46 7.00 18.94 -9.00
N GLY A 47 5.71 19.13 -9.24
CA GLY A 47 4.66 18.35 -8.60
C GLY A 47 4.29 18.81 -7.19
N ILE A 48 4.67 20.03 -6.80
CA ILE A 48 4.22 20.64 -5.56
C ILE A 48 2.94 21.42 -5.88
N GLU A 49 1.83 21.03 -5.24
CA GLU A 49 0.51 21.65 -5.45
C GLU A 49 0.31 22.84 -4.50
N GLU A 50 0.64 22.65 -3.23
CA GLU A 50 0.45 23.67 -2.21
C GLU A 50 1.48 23.52 -1.08
N THR A 51 1.89 24.63 -0.50
CA THR A 51 2.70 24.65 0.73
C THR A 51 2.20 25.71 1.69
N PHE A 52 2.19 25.40 2.99
CA PHE A 52 1.82 26.35 4.02
C PHE A 52 2.43 25.96 5.37
N ILE A 53 2.52 26.94 6.27
CA ILE A 53 2.97 26.74 7.65
C ILE A 53 1.83 27.06 8.60
N ILE A 54 1.63 26.22 9.61
CA ILE A 54 0.73 26.46 10.74
C ILE A 54 1.57 26.46 12.01
N ALA A 55 1.46 27.51 12.79
CA ALA A 55 2.13 27.66 14.07
C ALA A 55 1.12 27.98 15.18
N PRO A 56 1.46 27.76 16.45
CA PRO A 56 0.65 28.22 17.57
C PRO A 56 0.34 29.73 17.47
N GLU A 57 -0.82 30.18 17.97
CA GLU A 57 -1.27 31.59 17.86
C GLU A 57 -0.27 32.60 18.43
N ASN A 58 0.44 32.23 19.50
CA ASN A 58 1.44 33.07 20.16
C ASN A 58 2.86 32.89 19.58
N ALA A 59 3.01 32.17 18.46
CA ALA A 59 4.33 31.96 17.86
C ALA A 59 4.92 33.27 17.31
N PRO A 60 6.26 33.41 17.31
CA PRO A 60 6.92 34.56 16.72
C PRO A 60 6.63 34.65 15.21
N SER A 61 6.58 35.89 14.69
CA SER A 61 6.25 36.14 13.27
C SER A 61 7.19 35.44 12.28
N TRP A 62 8.46 35.24 12.65
CA TRP A 62 9.43 34.50 11.82
C TRP A 62 9.06 33.02 11.61
N ALA A 63 8.16 32.45 12.42
CA ALA A 63 7.71 31.06 12.26
C ALA A 63 6.95 30.83 10.94
N GLN A 64 6.48 31.90 10.30
CA GLN A 64 5.83 31.83 8.99
C GLN A 64 6.83 31.84 7.81
N ASP A 65 8.10 32.13 8.09
CA ASP A 65 9.20 32.00 7.12
C ASP A 65 9.86 30.63 7.28
N ARG A 66 9.79 29.80 6.23
CA ARG A 66 10.28 28.41 6.26
C ARG A 66 11.76 28.33 6.56
N ALA A 67 12.58 29.22 5.99
CA ALA A 67 14.00 29.23 6.22
C ALA A 67 14.34 29.62 7.67
N ALA A 68 13.67 30.64 8.21
CA ALA A 68 13.83 31.04 9.61
C ALA A 68 13.35 29.92 10.55
N LEU A 69 12.19 29.34 10.31
CA LEU A 69 11.62 28.28 11.12
C LEU A 69 12.57 27.08 11.26
N TRP A 70 13.07 26.55 10.14
CA TRP A 70 13.89 25.35 10.17
C TRP A 70 15.33 25.63 10.63
N ASN A 71 15.88 26.82 10.40
CA ASN A 71 17.15 27.21 11.00
C ASN A 71 17.03 27.38 12.52
N ALA A 72 15.94 27.97 13.02
CA ALA A 72 15.67 28.06 14.44
C ALA A 72 15.49 26.68 15.09
N ALA A 73 14.79 25.76 14.41
CA ALA A 73 14.65 24.38 14.87
C ALA A 73 16.01 23.66 14.96
N GLU A 74 16.88 23.83 13.95
CA GLU A 74 18.25 23.33 13.99
C GLU A 74 19.05 23.96 15.14
N ALA A 75 19.00 25.26 15.33
CA ALA A 75 19.74 25.95 16.39
C ALA A 75 19.29 25.54 17.80
N SER A 76 18.00 25.19 17.98
CA SER A 76 17.45 24.76 19.26
C SER A 76 18.00 23.41 19.76
N GLU A 77 18.63 22.63 18.87
CA GLU A 77 19.18 21.31 19.16
C GLU A 77 20.71 21.36 19.28
N THR A 78 21.25 20.94 20.41
CA THR A 78 22.69 21.05 20.70
C THR A 78 23.49 19.77 20.38
N ARG A 79 22.85 18.59 20.41
CA ARG A 79 23.55 17.30 20.25
C ARG A 79 23.74 16.93 18.78
N SER A 80 24.86 16.25 18.48
CA SER A 80 25.17 15.76 17.13
C SER A 80 24.19 14.70 16.61
N ASN A 81 23.51 13.99 17.47
CA ASN A 81 22.51 12.95 17.17
C ASN A 81 21.06 13.40 17.35
N SER A 82 20.81 14.70 17.47
CA SER A 82 19.46 15.20 17.71
C SER A 82 18.51 14.88 16.56
N VAL A 83 17.26 14.63 16.93
CA VAL A 83 16.12 14.69 16.01
C VAL A 83 15.70 16.15 15.92
N THR A 84 15.73 16.74 14.72
CA THR A 84 15.48 18.15 14.47
C THR A 84 14.08 18.42 13.89
N ALA A 85 13.50 17.42 13.23
CA ALA A 85 12.11 17.44 12.75
C ALA A 85 11.49 16.04 12.77
N ARG A 86 10.17 15.99 12.72
CA ARG A 86 9.40 14.76 12.52
C ARG A 86 8.47 14.94 11.32
N GLU A 87 8.48 14.00 10.44
CA GLU A 87 7.66 13.98 9.24
C GLU A 87 6.50 13.01 9.39
N TRP A 88 5.31 13.45 9.02
CA TRP A 88 4.12 12.68 8.83
C TRP A 88 3.82 12.66 7.32
N GLU A 89 3.88 11.50 6.73
CA GLU A 89 3.59 11.29 5.31
C GLU A 89 2.19 10.70 5.18
N LEU A 90 1.32 11.39 4.46
CA LEU A 90 -0.10 11.11 4.36
C LEU A 90 -0.48 10.78 2.91
N SER A 91 -1.22 9.69 2.66
CA SER A 91 -1.92 9.52 1.39
C SER A 91 -3.17 10.39 1.36
N LEU A 92 -3.47 10.96 0.21
CA LEU A 92 -4.66 11.78 -0.02
C LEU A 92 -5.58 11.06 -1.01
N PRO A 93 -6.90 10.96 -0.74
CA PRO A 93 -7.84 10.35 -1.67
C PRO A 93 -7.87 11.10 -2.99
N PHE A 94 -7.76 10.39 -4.11
CA PHE A 94 -7.86 11.01 -5.43
C PHE A 94 -9.33 11.27 -5.81
N GLU A 95 -10.27 10.63 -5.14
CA GLU A 95 -11.71 10.71 -5.33
C GLU A 95 -12.28 12.09 -4.94
N ILE A 96 -11.57 12.86 -4.11
CA ILE A 96 -11.98 14.20 -3.68
C ILE A 96 -11.17 15.29 -4.40
N SER A 97 -11.72 16.51 -4.47
CA SER A 97 -11.05 17.63 -5.14
C SER A 97 -9.76 18.08 -4.46
N ALA A 98 -8.92 18.85 -5.16
CA ALA A 98 -7.68 19.40 -4.61
C ALA A 98 -7.94 20.29 -3.39
N GLU A 99 -9.00 21.09 -3.43
CA GLU A 99 -9.41 21.97 -2.35
C GLU A 99 -9.79 21.18 -1.09
N VAL A 100 -10.52 20.07 -1.26
CA VAL A 100 -10.91 19.20 -0.14
C VAL A 100 -9.70 18.47 0.41
N ARG A 101 -8.76 18.02 -0.46
CA ARG A 101 -7.47 17.46 -0.01
C ARG A 101 -6.66 18.44 0.83
N SER A 102 -6.58 19.69 0.38
CA SER A 102 -5.93 20.78 1.13
C SER A 102 -6.60 21.00 2.48
N GLN A 103 -7.94 21.07 2.50
CA GLN A 103 -8.70 21.31 3.72
C GLN A 103 -8.46 20.23 4.78
N ILE A 104 -8.58 18.93 4.43
CA ILE A 104 -8.38 17.86 5.41
C ILE A 104 -6.93 17.76 5.87
N THR A 105 -5.96 18.12 5.02
CA THR A 105 -4.55 18.19 5.40
C THR A 105 -4.31 19.33 6.38
N ARG A 106 -4.95 20.45 6.16
CA ARG A 106 -4.91 21.62 7.08
C ARG A 106 -5.53 21.26 8.43
N GLU A 107 -6.71 20.66 8.45
CA GLU A 107 -7.36 20.20 9.68
C GLU A 107 -6.45 19.23 10.46
N PHE A 108 -5.78 18.30 9.79
CA PHE A 108 -4.82 17.40 10.44
C PHE A 108 -3.61 18.14 11.01
N ALA A 109 -3.05 19.11 10.27
CA ALA A 109 -1.93 19.92 10.72
C ALA A 109 -2.29 20.80 11.94
N GLU A 110 -3.50 21.38 11.96
CA GLU A 110 -4.04 22.15 13.10
C GLU A 110 -4.18 21.26 14.35
N GLN A 111 -4.58 19.99 14.20
CA GLN A 111 -4.61 19.03 15.30
C GLN A 111 -3.22 18.74 15.86
N LEU A 112 -2.19 18.65 15.00
CA LEU A 112 -0.80 18.52 15.47
C LEU A 112 -0.33 19.75 16.24
N VAL A 113 -0.63 20.95 15.76
CA VAL A 113 -0.33 22.22 16.46
C VAL A 113 -1.03 22.27 17.81
N SER A 114 -2.35 22.05 17.84
CA SER A 114 -3.16 22.10 19.06
C SER A 114 -2.72 21.08 20.09
N ARG A 115 -2.44 19.84 19.66
CA ARG A 115 -2.11 18.73 20.57
C ARG A 115 -0.71 18.82 21.15
N TYR A 116 0.26 19.24 20.33
CA TYR A 116 1.68 19.19 20.70
C TYR A 116 2.32 20.55 20.89
N GLY A 117 1.67 21.63 20.50
CA GLY A 117 2.22 23.00 20.55
C GLY A 117 3.41 23.20 19.61
N VAL A 118 3.51 22.44 18.54
CA VAL A 118 4.61 22.46 17.56
C VAL A 118 4.29 23.36 16.37
N ALA A 119 5.31 23.82 15.65
CA ALA A 119 5.12 24.36 14.31
C ALA A 119 5.03 23.21 13.29
N VAL A 120 4.18 23.40 12.29
CA VAL A 120 3.89 22.43 11.25
C VAL A 120 4.07 23.07 9.88
N ASP A 121 4.90 22.46 9.04
CA ASP A 121 5.16 22.87 7.66
C ASP A 121 4.64 21.77 6.71
N VAL A 122 3.69 22.14 5.87
CA VAL A 122 2.97 21.23 4.97
C VAL A 122 3.39 21.46 3.54
N ALA A 123 3.57 20.35 2.81
CA ALA A 123 3.72 20.35 1.36
C ALA A 123 2.82 19.25 0.76
N ILE A 124 1.88 19.63 -0.08
CA ILE A 124 0.99 18.74 -0.82
C ILE A 124 1.59 18.52 -2.20
N HIS A 125 1.71 17.24 -2.57
CA HIS A 125 2.33 16.85 -3.83
C HIS A 125 1.34 16.13 -4.74
N ALA A 126 1.38 16.49 -6.02
CA ALA A 126 0.76 15.74 -7.10
C ALA A 126 1.43 14.39 -7.31
N PRO A 127 0.75 13.44 -7.93
CA PRO A 127 1.35 12.23 -8.44
C PRO A 127 2.49 12.51 -9.43
N ASN A 128 3.49 11.64 -9.45
CA ASN A 128 4.53 11.72 -10.48
C ASN A 128 3.92 11.45 -11.87
N ARG A 129 4.36 12.19 -12.89
CA ARG A 129 3.84 12.09 -14.27
C ARG A 129 3.85 10.67 -14.84
N GLU A 130 4.86 9.86 -14.48
CA GLU A 130 5.01 8.47 -14.94
C GLU A 130 4.49 7.45 -13.90
N GLY A 131 3.92 7.91 -12.77
CA GLY A 131 3.46 7.08 -11.66
C GLY A 131 1.96 6.82 -11.67
N ASP A 132 1.49 6.19 -10.60
CA ASP A 132 0.05 6.06 -10.34
C ASP A 132 -0.53 7.46 -10.10
N GLN A 133 -1.38 7.92 -11.01
CA GLN A 133 -2.00 9.25 -10.98
C GLN A 133 -2.94 9.45 -9.78
N ARG A 134 -3.21 8.39 -9.01
CA ARG A 134 -3.97 8.43 -7.76
C ARG A 134 -3.11 8.72 -6.53
N ASN A 135 -1.78 8.74 -6.67
CA ASN A 135 -0.84 8.89 -5.54
C ASN A 135 -0.66 10.36 -5.12
N HIS A 136 -1.77 11.05 -4.82
CA HIS A 136 -1.71 12.34 -4.13
C HIS A 136 -1.24 12.12 -2.69
N HIS A 137 -0.33 12.94 -2.20
CA HIS A 137 0.22 12.78 -0.86
C HIS A 137 0.66 14.10 -0.25
N ALA A 138 0.69 14.15 1.08
CA ALA A 138 1.17 15.30 1.81
C ALA A 138 2.35 14.92 2.71
N HIS A 139 3.35 15.77 2.73
CA HIS A 139 4.42 15.78 3.70
C HIS A 139 4.14 16.84 4.74
N VAL A 140 3.96 16.43 5.98
CA VAL A 140 3.67 17.31 7.11
C VAL A 140 4.87 17.25 8.06
N LEU A 141 5.73 18.27 8.00
CA LEU A 141 6.92 18.38 8.82
C LEU A 141 6.58 19.10 10.13
N THR A 142 6.90 18.52 11.28
CA THR A 142 6.69 19.14 12.60
C THR A 142 8.01 19.40 13.28
N SER A 143 8.09 20.52 14.02
CA SER A 143 9.18 20.71 14.98
C SER A 143 9.14 19.64 16.08
N THR A 144 10.27 19.39 16.75
CA THR A 144 10.35 18.45 17.88
C THR A 144 10.20 19.16 19.23
N ARG A 145 10.07 20.47 19.20
CA ARG A 145 9.88 21.33 20.37
C ARG A 145 8.61 22.14 20.23
N LYS A 146 8.02 22.49 21.35
CA LYS A 146 6.96 23.47 21.42
C LYS A 146 7.49 24.81 20.95
N LEU A 147 6.66 25.54 20.21
CA LEU A 147 6.94 26.91 19.77
C LEU A 147 6.05 27.88 20.55
N GLU A 148 6.66 28.75 21.32
CA GLU A 148 6.02 29.76 22.16
C GLU A 148 6.49 31.15 21.73
N ALA A 149 6.02 32.20 22.39
CA ALA A 149 6.32 33.60 22.01
C ALA A 149 7.82 33.90 21.97
N GLU A 150 8.61 33.28 22.83
CA GLU A 150 10.07 33.44 22.91
C GLU A 150 10.85 32.56 21.95
N GLY A 151 10.15 31.67 21.21
CA GLY A 151 10.75 30.70 20.32
C GLY A 151 10.58 29.25 20.78
N PHE A 152 11.48 28.36 20.34
CA PHE A 152 11.42 26.96 20.71
C PHE A 152 11.79 26.68 22.16
N THR A 153 10.91 25.96 22.88
CA THR A 153 11.03 25.67 24.31
C THR A 153 11.19 24.17 24.57
N ALA A 154 10.27 23.52 25.29
CA ALA A 154 10.34 22.13 25.71
C ALA A 154 10.16 21.15 24.55
N LYS A 155 10.87 20.01 24.60
CA LYS A 155 10.65 18.91 23.64
C LYS A 155 9.31 18.22 23.84
N THR A 156 8.68 17.82 22.74
CA THR A 156 7.47 16.98 22.70
C THR A 156 7.82 15.52 22.98
N ARG A 157 8.30 15.24 24.22
CA ARG A 157 8.84 13.93 24.60
C ARG A 157 7.84 12.77 24.49
N VAL A 158 6.55 13.06 24.48
CA VAL A 158 5.50 12.05 24.32
C VAL A 158 5.65 11.27 23.02
N LEU A 159 6.16 11.91 21.95
CA LEU A 159 6.42 11.29 20.64
C LEU A 159 7.80 10.63 20.52
N ASP A 160 8.69 10.82 21.50
CA ASP A 160 10.06 10.29 21.47
C ASP A 160 10.16 8.89 22.13
N SER A 161 9.25 8.57 23.03
CA SER A 161 9.22 7.28 23.73
C SER A 161 8.48 6.24 22.87
N ALA A 162 9.06 5.07 22.68
CA ALA A 162 8.40 3.97 21.98
C ALA A 162 7.04 3.58 22.62
N LYS A 163 6.94 3.68 23.93
CA LYS A 163 5.72 3.36 24.69
C LYS A 163 4.59 4.38 24.49
N THR A 164 4.90 5.66 24.62
CA THR A 164 3.90 6.73 24.48
C THR A 164 3.70 7.17 23.04
N GLY A 165 4.78 7.24 22.26
CA GLY A 165 4.74 7.64 20.86
C GLY A 165 3.93 6.68 19.99
N GLY A 166 3.98 5.37 20.27
CA GLY A 166 3.15 4.39 19.56
C GLY A 166 1.66 4.67 19.73
N VAL A 167 1.22 4.96 20.97
CA VAL A 167 -0.18 5.29 21.29
C VAL A 167 -0.60 6.60 20.60
N GLU A 168 0.23 7.64 20.68
CA GLU A 168 -0.03 8.93 20.06
C GLU A 168 -0.16 8.82 18.53
N ILE A 169 0.77 8.10 17.90
CA ILE A 169 0.74 7.88 16.46
C ILE A 169 -0.51 7.09 16.03
N GLU A 170 -0.92 6.10 16.82
CA GLU A 170 -2.13 5.33 16.52
C GLU A 170 -3.39 6.19 16.64
N GLN A 171 -3.47 7.10 17.62
CA GLN A 171 -4.56 8.06 17.72
C GLN A 171 -4.58 9.02 16.52
N MET A 172 -3.42 9.51 16.09
CA MET A 172 -3.32 10.38 14.91
C MET A 172 -3.65 9.63 13.61
N ARG A 173 -3.37 8.33 13.53
CA ARG A 173 -3.81 7.47 12.44
C ARG A 173 -5.33 7.36 12.39
N GLY A 174 -5.97 7.16 13.54
CA GLY A 174 -7.44 7.14 13.66
C GLY A 174 -8.04 8.46 13.20
N LEU A 175 -7.52 9.58 13.68
CA LEU A 175 -7.94 10.92 13.27
C LEU A 175 -7.81 11.11 11.75
N TRP A 176 -6.69 10.69 11.15
CA TRP A 176 -6.48 10.81 9.72
C TRP A 176 -7.49 9.99 8.91
N ALA A 177 -7.80 8.77 9.34
CA ALA A 177 -8.85 7.96 8.73
C ALA A 177 -10.23 8.62 8.83
N GLU A 178 -10.56 9.22 9.99
CA GLU A 178 -11.82 9.93 10.21
C GLU A 178 -11.95 11.15 9.29
N LEU A 179 -10.90 11.97 9.17
CA LEU A 179 -10.88 13.13 8.27
C LEU A 179 -11.11 12.73 6.82
N GLN A 180 -10.41 11.69 6.34
CA GLN A 180 -10.61 11.16 4.99
C GLN A 180 -12.04 10.64 4.78
N ASN A 181 -12.54 9.83 5.69
CA ASN A 181 -13.87 9.22 5.57
C ASN A 181 -14.98 10.28 5.56
N ARG A 182 -14.86 11.31 6.39
CA ARG A 182 -15.79 12.45 6.42
C ARG A 182 -15.76 13.24 5.11
N ALA A 183 -14.59 13.40 4.50
CA ALA A 183 -14.45 14.07 3.21
C ALA A 183 -15.02 13.23 2.05
N LEU A 184 -14.75 11.93 2.03
CA LEU A 184 -15.31 10.98 1.06
C LEU A 184 -16.84 10.93 1.15
N GLU A 185 -17.39 10.89 2.35
CA GLU A 185 -18.84 10.90 2.57
C GLU A 185 -19.50 12.17 2.04
N ARG A 186 -18.91 13.34 2.30
CA ARG A 186 -19.41 14.62 1.78
C ARG A 186 -19.33 14.71 0.25
N ALA A 187 -18.36 14.02 -0.36
CA ALA A 187 -18.23 13.91 -1.80
C ALA A 187 -19.20 12.88 -2.43
N GLY A 188 -19.94 12.12 -1.61
CA GLY A 188 -20.85 11.08 -2.09
C GLY A 188 -20.14 9.78 -2.47
N GLU A 189 -18.86 9.64 -2.10
CA GLU A 189 -18.09 8.43 -2.39
C GLU A 189 -18.48 7.29 -1.43
N VAL A 190 -18.47 6.07 -1.95
CA VAL A 190 -18.79 4.85 -1.18
C VAL A 190 -17.58 4.34 -0.42
N GLU A 191 -16.40 4.58 -0.97
CA GLU A 191 -15.12 4.13 -0.42
C GLU A 191 -14.90 4.67 1.00
N ARG A 192 -14.33 3.83 1.84
CA ARG A 192 -13.90 4.19 3.19
C ARG A 192 -12.51 3.64 3.46
N VAL A 193 -11.75 4.35 4.28
CA VAL A 193 -10.41 3.94 4.72
C VAL A 193 -10.45 3.50 6.19
N ASP A 194 -9.57 2.56 6.56
CA ASP A 194 -9.40 2.10 7.92
C ASP A 194 -7.90 2.06 8.27
N HIS A 195 -7.52 2.69 9.39
CA HIS A 195 -6.14 2.75 9.86
C HIS A 195 -5.67 1.50 10.58
N ARG A 196 -6.60 0.65 11.01
CA ARG A 196 -6.32 -0.55 11.81
C ARG A 196 -5.66 -1.65 10.98
N SER A 197 -5.03 -2.61 11.64
CA SER A 197 -4.48 -3.80 10.99
C SER A 197 -5.59 -4.61 10.31
N LEU A 198 -5.23 -5.37 9.26
CA LEU A 198 -6.17 -6.26 8.57
C LEU A 198 -6.84 -7.24 9.54
N GLU A 199 -6.09 -7.76 10.51
CA GLU A 199 -6.62 -8.64 11.56
C GLU A 199 -7.73 -7.98 12.38
N LYS A 200 -7.53 -6.74 12.86
CA LYS A 200 -8.56 -6.00 13.60
C LYS A 200 -9.75 -5.61 12.77
N GLN A 201 -9.54 -5.30 11.49
CA GLN A 201 -10.64 -5.06 10.56
C GLN A 201 -11.46 -6.34 10.35
N ARG A 202 -10.78 -7.49 10.18
CA ARG A 202 -11.40 -8.81 10.04
C ARG A 202 -12.23 -9.21 11.26
N GLU A 203 -11.68 -9.05 12.47
CA GLU A 203 -12.42 -9.28 13.72
C GLU A 203 -13.74 -8.46 13.74
N THR A 204 -13.65 -7.17 13.42
CA THR A 204 -14.84 -6.30 13.38
C THR A 204 -15.87 -6.74 12.33
N ALA A 205 -15.40 -7.24 11.17
CA ALA A 205 -16.29 -7.76 10.12
C ALA A 205 -17.01 -9.03 10.60
N LEU A 206 -16.30 -9.95 11.27
CA LEU A 206 -16.88 -11.16 11.86
C LEU A 206 -17.92 -10.82 12.95
N ASP A 207 -17.63 -9.87 13.82
CA ASP A 207 -18.55 -9.42 14.88
C ASP A 207 -19.86 -8.85 14.31
N ARG A 208 -19.82 -8.26 13.11
CA ARG A 208 -21.00 -7.76 12.38
C ARG A 208 -21.70 -8.83 11.55
N GLY A 209 -21.14 -10.05 11.47
CA GLY A 209 -21.63 -11.12 10.61
C GLY A 209 -21.31 -10.93 9.12
N ASP A 210 -20.42 -9.99 8.76
CA ASP A 210 -19.96 -9.76 7.39
C ASP A 210 -18.79 -10.71 7.06
N THR A 211 -19.13 -11.96 6.76
CA THR A 211 -18.15 -13.00 6.46
C THR A 211 -17.37 -12.73 5.17
N LEU A 212 -17.99 -12.07 4.17
CA LEU A 212 -17.33 -11.74 2.91
C LEU A 212 -16.20 -10.72 3.10
N SER A 213 -16.47 -9.65 3.87
CA SER A 213 -15.42 -8.69 4.22
C SER A 213 -14.34 -9.34 5.09
N ALA A 214 -14.70 -10.25 5.99
CA ALA A 214 -13.74 -10.98 6.80
C ALA A 214 -12.81 -11.87 5.96
N ASP A 215 -13.34 -12.54 4.94
CA ASP A 215 -12.57 -13.37 4.01
C ASP A 215 -11.63 -12.52 3.13
N GLU A 216 -12.07 -11.33 2.67
CA GLU A 216 -11.22 -10.38 1.94
C GLU A 216 -10.03 -9.89 2.78
N LEU A 217 -10.24 -9.71 4.07
CA LEU A 217 -9.25 -9.21 5.02
C LEU A 217 -8.31 -10.33 5.53
N ASP A 218 -8.64 -11.61 5.30
CA ASP A 218 -7.81 -12.76 5.68
C ASP A 218 -6.66 -12.98 4.70
N ARG A 219 -5.75 -12.05 4.69
CA ARG A 219 -4.58 -12.03 3.82
C ARG A 219 -3.40 -11.32 4.46
N ASP A 220 -2.21 -11.60 3.96
CA ASP A 220 -1.01 -10.86 4.35
C ASP A 220 -1.06 -9.40 3.87
N PRO A 221 -0.43 -8.47 4.62
CA PRO A 221 -0.19 -7.12 4.16
C PRO A 221 0.62 -7.09 2.86
N GLU A 222 0.30 -6.14 1.97
CA GLU A 222 1.01 -5.99 0.71
C GLU A 222 2.50 -5.70 0.94
N LEU A 223 3.37 -6.43 0.24
CA LEU A 223 4.83 -6.25 0.31
C LEU A 223 5.22 -4.88 -0.28
N LYS A 224 6.00 -4.10 0.48
CA LYS A 224 6.61 -2.88 -0.05
C LYS A 224 7.69 -3.23 -1.06
N LEU A 225 7.57 -2.72 -2.28
CA LEU A 225 8.55 -2.97 -3.35
C LEU A 225 9.93 -2.38 -3.03
N GLY A 226 9.97 -1.26 -2.32
CA GLY A 226 11.16 -0.45 -2.18
C GLY A 226 11.44 0.42 -3.42
N PRO A 227 12.29 1.47 -3.31
CA PRO A 227 12.46 2.47 -4.39
C PRO A 227 12.94 1.89 -5.72
N ALA A 228 13.96 1.04 -5.70
CA ALA A 228 14.55 0.46 -6.91
C ALA A 228 13.57 -0.43 -7.67
N ALA A 229 12.96 -1.43 -6.98
CA ALA A 229 11.97 -2.30 -7.59
C ALA A 229 10.75 -1.51 -8.09
N ASN A 230 10.27 -0.54 -7.30
CA ASN A 230 9.15 0.30 -7.70
C ASN A 230 9.45 1.11 -8.97
N SER A 231 10.68 1.64 -9.11
CA SER A 231 11.11 2.34 -10.34
C SER A 231 11.16 1.41 -11.55
N MET A 232 11.66 0.17 -11.38
CA MET A 232 11.71 -0.83 -12.45
C MET A 232 10.31 -1.21 -12.92
N GLU A 233 9.42 -1.59 -11.98
CA GLU A 233 8.05 -1.98 -12.29
C GLU A 233 7.25 -0.85 -12.93
N ARG A 234 7.45 0.39 -12.50
CA ARG A 234 6.80 1.56 -13.09
C ARG A 234 7.22 1.76 -14.55
N ARG A 235 8.52 1.65 -14.84
CA ARG A 235 9.03 1.79 -16.21
C ARG A 235 8.51 0.69 -17.12
N GLU A 236 8.46 -0.54 -16.62
CA GLU A 236 7.94 -1.69 -17.35
C GLU A 236 6.44 -1.55 -17.63
N LYS A 237 5.66 -1.13 -16.63
CA LYS A 237 4.23 -0.88 -16.81
C LYS A 237 3.97 0.20 -17.87
N ALA A 238 4.71 1.31 -17.83
CA ALA A 238 4.60 2.36 -18.84
C ALA A 238 5.08 1.90 -20.23
N ALA A 239 6.07 1.00 -20.32
CA ALA A 239 6.49 0.41 -21.59
C ALA A 239 5.42 -0.53 -22.16
N ALA A 240 4.86 -1.42 -21.34
CA ALA A 240 3.79 -2.33 -21.72
C ALA A 240 2.57 -1.57 -22.26
N GLU A 241 2.16 -0.51 -21.56
CA GLU A 241 1.05 0.35 -22.00
C GLU A 241 1.30 1.03 -23.35
N ARG A 242 2.51 1.58 -23.57
CA ARG A 242 2.89 2.19 -24.86
C ARG A 242 2.95 1.18 -26.01
N GLU A 243 3.34 -0.05 -25.71
CA GLU A 243 3.48 -1.13 -26.69
C GLU A 243 2.18 -1.91 -26.90
N GLY A 244 1.12 -1.62 -26.13
CA GLY A 244 -0.16 -2.32 -26.19
C GLY A 244 -0.07 -3.79 -25.79
N ARG A 245 0.90 -4.15 -24.95
CA ARG A 245 1.09 -5.52 -24.44
C ARG A 245 0.71 -5.63 -22.96
N GLU A 246 0.46 -6.84 -22.53
CA GLU A 246 0.24 -7.12 -21.11
C GLU A 246 1.48 -6.78 -20.27
N TYR A 247 1.25 -6.19 -19.09
CA TYR A 247 2.31 -5.93 -18.12
C TYR A 247 2.77 -7.21 -17.45
N VAL A 248 4.06 -7.49 -17.53
CA VAL A 248 4.71 -8.62 -16.86
C VAL A 248 5.70 -8.07 -15.83
N PRO A 249 5.54 -8.38 -14.54
CA PRO A 249 6.46 -7.90 -13.50
C PRO A 249 7.90 -8.35 -13.74
N LEU A 250 8.87 -7.44 -13.54
CA LEU A 250 10.30 -7.70 -13.73
C LEU A 250 10.97 -8.25 -12.46
N THR A 251 10.45 -7.90 -11.28
CA THR A 251 11.04 -8.29 -10.00
C THR A 251 10.18 -9.33 -9.29
N GLU A 252 10.80 -10.19 -8.48
CA GLU A 252 10.08 -11.18 -7.68
C GLU A 252 9.04 -10.52 -6.75
N ARG A 253 9.42 -9.41 -6.08
CA ARG A 253 8.46 -8.64 -5.26
C ARG A 253 7.35 -8.02 -6.09
N GLY A 254 7.66 -7.54 -7.28
CA GLY A 254 6.69 -7.05 -8.26
C GLY A 254 5.69 -8.12 -8.65
N ALA A 255 6.16 -9.34 -8.94
CA ALA A 255 5.31 -10.47 -9.30
C ALA A 255 4.35 -10.84 -8.15
N VAL A 256 4.85 -10.96 -6.91
CA VAL A 256 4.01 -11.26 -5.74
C VAL A 256 2.97 -10.16 -5.51
N THR A 257 3.38 -8.89 -5.58
CA THR A 257 2.47 -7.76 -5.38
C THR A 257 1.42 -7.69 -6.49
N HIS A 258 1.81 -7.93 -7.75
CA HIS A 258 0.91 -7.94 -8.90
C HIS A 258 -0.13 -9.06 -8.76
N ALA A 259 0.30 -10.29 -8.47
CA ALA A 259 -0.60 -11.43 -8.26
C ALA A 259 -1.60 -11.18 -7.12
N ALA A 260 -1.15 -10.63 -5.99
CA ALA A 260 -2.01 -10.28 -4.87
C ALA A 260 -3.05 -9.18 -5.23
N ARG A 261 -2.68 -8.22 -6.07
CA ARG A 261 -3.59 -7.17 -6.55
C ARG A 261 -4.62 -7.73 -7.52
N GLN A 262 -4.21 -8.60 -8.45
CA GLN A 262 -5.13 -9.28 -9.37
C GLN A 262 -6.14 -10.14 -8.60
N ALA A 263 -5.70 -10.93 -7.64
CA ALA A 263 -6.59 -11.74 -6.80
C ALA A 263 -7.63 -10.88 -6.06
N ARG A 264 -7.20 -9.71 -5.54
CA ARG A 264 -8.12 -8.75 -4.91
C ARG A 264 -9.16 -8.19 -5.88
N MET A 265 -8.74 -7.81 -7.08
CA MET A 265 -9.66 -7.29 -8.10
C MET A 265 -10.74 -8.33 -8.44
N VAL A 266 -10.34 -9.59 -8.67
CA VAL A 266 -11.28 -10.69 -8.94
C VAL A 266 -12.24 -10.91 -7.76
N PHE A 267 -11.73 -10.86 -6.52
CA PHE A 267 -12.57 -11.01 -5.34
C PHE A 267 -13.60 -9.87 -5.19
N GLN A 268 -13.17 -8.64 -5.41
CA GLN A 268 -14.05 -7.46 -5.36
C GLN A 268 -15.13 -7.51 -6.43
N GLU A 269 -14.76 -7.87 -7.65
CA GLU A 269 -15.71 -8.05 -8.75
C GLU A 269 -16.75 -9.13 -8.42
N MET A 270 -16.31 -10.26 -7.87
CA MET A 270 -17.20 -11.33 -7.45
C MET A 270 -18.16 -10.88 -6.32
N ARG A 271 -17.65 -10.11 -5.35
CA ARG A 271 -18.44 -9.52 -4.27
C ARG A 271 -19.52 -8.58 -4.79
N GLU A 272 -19.15 -7.67 -5.68
CA GLU A 272 -20.09 -6.73 -6.29
C GLU A 272 -21.20 -7.44 -7.07
N ARG A 273 -20.86 -8.51 -7.79
CA ARG A 273 -21.85 -9.36 -8.49
C ARG A 273 -22.80 -10.03 -7.51
N LEU A 274 -22.28 -10.49 -6.37
CA LEU A 274 -23.08 -11.12 -5.32
C LEU A 274 -24.03 -10.13 -4.65
N ASP A 275 -23.60 -8.90 -4.43
CA ASP A 275 -24.42 -7.84 -3.85
C ASP A 275 -25.57 -7.47 -4.80
N VAL A 276 -25.30 -7.30 -6.11
CA VAL A 276 -26.34 -7.09 -7.14
C VAL A 276 -27.33 -8.26 -7.17
N ALA A 277 -26.84 -9.50 -7.10
CA ALA A 277 -27.70 -10.67 -7.07
C ALA A 277 -28.61 -10.70 -5.83
N ARG A 278 -28.09 -10.37 -4.66
CA ARG A 278 -28.85 -10.30 -3.39
C ARG A 278 -29.94 -9.23 -3.45
N GLU A 279 -29.58 -8.04 -3.90
CA GLU A 279 -30.52 -6.92 -4.04
C GLU A 279 -31.63 -7.25 -5.04
N THR A 280 -31.28 -7.74 -6.21
CA THR A 280 -32.27 -8.14 -7.25
C THR A 280 -33.19 -9.25 -6.75
N TYR A 281 -32.62 -10.24 -6.00
CA TYR A 281 -33.42 -11.30 -5.41
C TYR A 281 -34.42 -10.74 -4.40
N GLY A 282 -33.96 -9.82 -3.52
CA GLY A 282 -34.82 -9.15 -2.54
C GLY A 282 -35.98 -8.44 -3.22
N MET A 283 -35.69 -7.55 -4.17
CA MET A 283 -36.72 -6.80 -4.92
C MET A 283 -37.72 -7.73 -5.62
N ALA A 284 -37.24 -8.76 -6.33
CA ALA A 284 -38.12 -9.71 -7.00
C ALA A 284 -39.03 -10.49 -6.03
N ARG A 285 -38.53 -10.79 -4.81
CA ARG A 285 -39.33 -11.42 -3.74
C ARG A 285 -40.37 -10.48 -3.18
N ASP A 286 -40.05 -9.20 -3.02
CA ASP A 286 -40.98 -8.17 -2.51
C ASP A 286 -42.10 -7.88 -3.53
N GLU A 287 -41.78 -8.00 -4.84
CA GLU A 287 -42.79 -7.96 -5.94
C GLU A 287 -43.64 -9.21 -6.04
N GLY A 288 -43.46 -10.21 -5.15
CA GLY A 288 -44.25 -11.44 -5.10
C GLY A 288 -43.80 -12.54 -6.05
N GLN A 289 -42.64 -12.42 -6.68
CA GLN A 289 -42.11 -13.47 -7.55
C GLN A 289 -41.79 -14.75 -6.75
N GLY A 290 -41.96 -15.91 -7.38
CA GLY A 290 -41.54 -17.18 -6.81
C GLY A 290 -40.01 -17.29 -6.60
N ARG A 291 -39.56 -18.11 -5.66
CA ARG A 291 -38.13 -18.26 -5.31
C ARG A 291 -37.24 -18.57 -6.51
N VAL A 292 -37.68 -19.43 -7.41
CA VAL A 292 -36.93 -19.81 -8.61
C VAL A 292 -36.84 -18.65 -9.59
N SER A 293 -37.95 -17.95 -9.85
CA SER A 293 -38.01 -16.78 -10.74
C SER A 293 -37.11 -15.65 -10.21
N ALA A 294 -37.21 -15.33 -8.92
CA ALA A 294 -36.37 -14.34 -8.27
C ALA A 294 -34.87 -14.72 -8.32
N GLY A 295 -34.55 -16.01 -8.12
CA GLY A 295 -33.18 -16.53 -8.23
C GLY A 295 -32.61 -16.39 -9.66
N LEU A 296 -33.43 -16.67 -10.69
CA LEU A 296 -33.01 -16.51 -12.08
C LEU A 296 -32.83 -15.01 -12.45
N ALA A 297 -33.70 -14.12 -11.95
CA ALA A 297 -33.55 -12.68 -12.13
C ALA A 297 -32.24 -12.18 -11.50
N ALA A 298 -31.94 -12.60 -10.27
CA ALA A 298 -30.72 -12.27 -9.55
C ALA A 298 -29.45 -12.72 -10.28
N LEU A 299 -29.43 -13.96 -10.78
CA LEU A 299 -28.31 -14.47 -11.56
C LEU A 299 -28.10 -13.70 -12.88
N ARG A 300 -29.18 -13.36 -13.56
CA ARG A 300 -29.09 -12.54 -14.78
C ARG A 300 -28.52 -11.16 -14.48
N ALA A 301 -29.02 -10.49 -13.45
CA ALA A 301 -28.52 -9.17 -13.05
C ALA A 301 -27.02 -9.20 -12.69
N ALA A 302 -26.56 -10.24 -11.99
CA ALA A 302 -25.16 -10.42 -11.64
C ALA A 302 -24.25 -10.63 -12.89
N VAL A 303 -24.77 -11.30 -13.94
CA VAL A 303 -24.06 -11.50 -15.21
C VAL A 303 -24.12 -10.25 -16.09
N ASP A 304 -25.28 -9.56 -16.12
CA ASP A 304 -25.47 -8.38 -16.95
C ASP A 304 -24.70 -7.14 -16.44
N LYS A 305 -24.26 -7.13 -15.17
CA LYS A 305 -23.35 -6.10 -14.65
C LYS A 305 -22.06 -5.99 -15.48
N ASP A 306 -21.54 -7.10 -16.00
CA ASP A 306 -20.37 -7.11 -16.89
C ASP A 306 -20.59 -6.35 -18.19
N ARG A 307 -21.86 -6.27 -18.66
CA ARG A 307 -22.20 -5.63 -19.93
C ARG A 307 -22.30 -4.12 -19.85
N SER A 308 -22.47 -3.54 -18.66
CA SER A 308 -22.62 -2.09 -18.48
C SER A 308 -21.30 -1.37 -18.16
N GLY A 309 -20.23 -2.06 -17.91
CA GLY A 309 -18.98 -1.52 -17.33
C GLY A 309 -17.79 -1.39 -18.26
N GLU A 310 -17.66 -2.06 -19.40
CA GLU A 310 -16.45 -1.91 -20.23
C GLU A 310 -16.61 -2.17 -21.73
N ARG A 311 -15.95 -1.33 -22.51
CA ARG A 311 -15.68 -1.48 -23.93
C ARG A 311 -14.58 -2.53 -24.15
N GLY A 312 -14.96 -3.76 -24.14
CA GLY A 312 -14.17 -4.93 -24.44
C GLY A 312 -15.09 -6.10 -24.80
N GLU A 313 -16.26 -5.76 -25.34
CA GLU A 313 -17.44 -6.64 -25.43
C GLU A 313 -17.33 -7.81 -26.41
N ASP A 314 -16.37 -7.85 -27.32
CA ASP A 314 -16.41 -8.85 -28.40
C ASP A 314 -15.82 -10.21 -28.00
N ASP A 315 -14.78 -10.26 -27.16
CA ASP A 315 -14.08 -11.53 -26.83
C ASP A 315 -14.81 -12.42 -25.79
N VAL A 316 -15.47 -11.79 -24.80
CA VAL A 316 -16.24 -12.54 -23.76
C VAL A 316 -17.59 -13.00 -24.33
N ARG A 317 -18.20 -12.19 -25.20
CA ARG A 317 -19.46 -12.50 -25.88
C ARG A 317 -19.29 -13.69 -26.84
N GLU A 318 -18.19 -13.78 -27.57
CA GLU A 318 -17.85 -14.89 -28.45
C GLU A 318 -17.60 -16.19 -27.67
N ARG A 319 -16.93 -16.11 -26.51
CA ARG A 319 -16.68 -17.26 -25.63
C ARG A 319 -17.95 -17.81 -24.98
N LEU A 320 -18.84 -16.93 -24.50
CA LEU A 320 -20.12 -17.32 -23.87
C LEU A 320 -21.14 -17.77 -24.94
N ALA A 321 -21.20 -17.14 -26.11
CA ALA A 321 -22.03 -17.59 -27.21
C ALA A 321 -21.62 -18.99 -27.66
N GLY A 322 -20.33 -19.31 -27.73
CA GLY A 322 -19.83 -20.64 -28.03
C GLY A 322 -20.18 -21.73 -27.00
N ILE A 323 -20.48 -21.33 -25.75
CA ILE A 323 -20.94 -22.24 -24.69
C ILE A 323 -22.47 -22.41 -24.73
N LEU A 324 -23.22 -21.35 -25.05
CA LEU A 324 -24.68 -21.34 -25.10
C LEU A 324 -25.24 -21.93 -26.39
N ASP A 325 -24.54 -21.76 -27.52
CA ASP A 325 -24.95 -22.30 -28.83
C ASP A 325 -24.77 -23.84 -28.91
N LYS A 326 -23.93 -24.40 -28.05
CA LYS A 326 -23.82 -25.89 -27.89
C LYS A 326 -24.86 -26.49 -26.93
N GLY A 327 -25.72 -25.68 -26.33
CA GLY A 327 -26.75 -26.07 -25.35
C GLY A 327 -28.17 -26.16 -25.88
N GLY A 328 -28.42 -25.85 -27.15
CA GLY A 328 -29.73 -25.89 -27.80
C GLY A 328 -29.98 -27.18 -28.49
N GLY A 329 -30.34 -28.24 -27.76
CA GLY A 329 -30.82 -29.51 -28.32
C GLY A 329 -30.49 -30.69 -27.43
N GLU A 330 -31.55 -31.27 -26.86
CA GLU A 330 -31.62 -32.56 -26.17
C GLU A 330 -31.36 -32.51 -24.64
N GLU A 331 -32.33 -33.07 -23.91
CA GLU A 331 -32.27 -33.42 -22.49
C GLU A 331 -30.98 -34.18 -22.18
N ARG A 332 -30.04 -33.55 -21.52
CA ARG A 332 -28.85 -34.19 -21.02
C ARG A 332 -29.03 -34.67 -19.59
N THR A 333 -28.80 -35.97 -19.40
CA THR A 333 -28.86 -36.66 -18.13
C THR A 333 -27.71 -36.27 -17.19
N LEU A 334 -27.88 -36.49 -15.90
CA LEU A 334 -26.92 -36.16 -14.81
C LEU A 334 -25.48 -36.71 -14.94
N GLU A 335 -25.18 -37.51 -15.97
CA GLU A 335 -23.85 -38.07 -16.25
C GLU A 335 -22.93 -37.09 -17.00
N ASP A 336 -23.46 -36.20 -17.84
CA ASP A 336 -22.68 -35.24 -18.63
C ASP A 336 -21.98 -34.15 -17.77
N GLY A 337 -22.50 -33.89 -16.59
CA GLY A 337 -21.88 -32.93 -15.63
C GLY A 337 -20.57 -33.45 -15.03
N LYS A 338 -20.37 -34.76 -14.97
CA LYS A 338 -19.12 -35.37 -14.44
C LYS A 338 -17.97 -35.35 -15.45
N GLU A 339 -18.27 -35.43 -16.74
CA GLU A 339 -17.24 -35.35 -17.80
C GLU A 339 -16.65 -33.95 -17.94
N GLY A 340 -17.48 -32.90 -17.86
CA GLY A 340 -17.01 -31.50 -17.86
C GLY A 340 -16.10 -31.16 -16.66
N TYR A 341 -16.43 -31.69 -15.49
CA TYR A 341 -15.60 -31.51 -14.28
C TYR A 341 -14.26 -32.25 -14.39
N ASN A 342 -14.25 -33.47 -14.96
CA ASN A 342 -13.04 -34.25 -15.18
C ASN A 342 -12.13 -33.58 -16.23
N TYR A 343 -12.68 -33.00 -17.31
CA TYR A 343 -11.93 -32.30 -18.35
C TYR A 343 -11.23 -31.06 -17.80
N ALA A 344 -11.90 -30.25 -16.97
CA ALA A 344 -11.32 -29.08 -16.32
C ALA A 344 -10.20 -29.50 -15.34
N ARG A 345 -10.39 -30.59 -14.61
CA ARG A 345 -9.39 -31.12 -13.66
C ARG A 345 -8.13 -31.66 -14.36
N GLU A 346 -8.29 -32.38 -15.47
CA GLU A 346 -7.18 -32.89 -16.28
C GLU A 346 -6.39 -31.74 -16.94
N ARG A 347 -7.05 -30.69 -17.38
CA ARG A 347 -6.40 -29.51 -17.97
C ARG A 347 -5.60 -28.73 -16.95
N LEU A 348 -6.12 -28.56 -15.73
CA LEU A 348 -5.39 -27.94 -14.60
C LEU A 348 -4.17 -28.78 -14.20
N LYS A 349 -4.29 -30.08 -14.17
CA LYS A 349 -3.17 -31.02 -13.91
C LYS A 349 -2.07 -30.90 -14.97
N GLY A 350 -2.43 -30.81 -16.26
CA GLY A 350 -1.48 -30.60 -17.35
C GLY A 350 -0.74 -29.26 -17.32
N ILE A 351 -1.31 -28.22 -16.72
CA ILE A 351 -0.64 -26.94 -16.51
C ILE A 351 0.37 -27.04 -15.36
N LEU A 352 -0.01 -27.66 -14.26
CA LEU A 352 0.86 -27.88 -13.09
C LEU A 352 2.05 -28.82 -13.39
N ASP A 353 1.84 -29.85 -14.24
CA ASP A 353 2.90 -30.76 -14.65
C ASP A 353 3.91 -30.13 -15.62
N ARG A 354 3.51 -29.10 -16.40
CA ARG A 354 4.43 -28.33 -17.28
C ARG A 354 5.34 -27.38 -16.51
N GLU A 355 4.90 -26.81 -15.40
CA GLU A 355 5.74 -25.99 -14.53
C GLU A 355 6.80 -26.82 -13.80
N ALA A 356 6.51 -28.10 -13.49
CA ALA A 356 7.45 -29.00 -12.82
C ALA A 356 8.62 -29.46 -13.74
N THR A 357 8.48 -29.36 -15.07
CA THR A 357 9.49 -29.83 -16.04
C THR A 357 10.40 -28.73 -16.60
N SER A 358 10.21 -27.47 -16.24
CA SER A 358 11.00 -26.34 -16.76
C SER A 358 12.10 -25.81 -15.83
N ALA A 359 12.54 -26.57 -14.82
CA ALA A 359 13.69 -26.20 -14.00
C ALA A 359 15.02 -26.43 -14.74
N PRO A 360 15.97 -25.48 -14.79
CA PRO A 360 17.21 -25.66 -15.51
C PRO A 360 18.12 -26.69 -14.82
N GLN A 361 18.63 -27.62 -15.61
CA GLN A 361 19.62 -28.61 -15.17
C GLN A 361 20.96 -27.92 -14.83
N ALA A 362 21.36 -28.02 -13.57
CA ALA A 362 22.70 -27.63 -13.13
C ALA A 362 23.72 -28.64 -13.66
N SER A 363 24.72 -28.11 -14.36
CA SER A 363 25.88 -28.82 -14.91
C SER A 363 26.76 -29.35 -13.75
N THR A 364 26.89 -30.66 -13.63
CA THR A 364 27.82 -31.29 -12.68
C THR A 364 29.18 -31.52 -13.30
N HIS A 365 30.20 -30.82 -12.80
CA HIS A 365 31.59 -31.24 -12.99
C HIS A 365 31.92 -32.36 -12.01
N LYS A 366 32.43 -33.47 -12.56
CA LYS A 366 33.00 -34.61 -11.83
C LYS A 366 34.29 -34.22 -11.11
N LEU A 367 34.44 -34.65 -9.87
CA LEU A 367 35.72 -34.97 -9.24
C LEU A 367 35.57 -36.35 -8.56
N ASP A 368 36.49 -37.25 -8.92
CA ASP A 368 36.61 -38.63 -8.48
C ASP A 368 37.09 -38.74 -7.00
N GLY A 369 36.63 -39.78 -6.30
CA GLY A 369 37.41 -40.27 -5.18
C GLY A 369 36.63 -40.95 -4.07
N HIS A 370 36.67 -42.28 -4.10
CA HIS A 370 36.60 -43.29 -3.02
C HIS A 370 35.29 -43.64 -2.28
N ALA A 371 35.06 -44.90 -2.37
CA ALA A 371 34.05 -45.75 -1.81
C ALA A 371 33.99 -45.77 -0.28
N ASP A 372 32.78 -45.93 0.27
CA ASP A 372 32.48 -47.02 1.21
C ASP A 372 30.97 -47.29 1.30
N LEU A 373 30.68 -48.53 1.46
CA LEU A 373 29.38 -49.20 1.51
C LEU A 373 28.64 -48.90 2.82
N GLU A 374 27.35 -48.51 2.78
CA GLU A 374 26.38 -48.95 3.79
C GLU A 374 24.92 -48.91 3.26
N GLN A 375 24.31 -49.97 3.43
CA GLN A 375 22.95 -50.51 3.48
C GLN A 375 21.76 -49.59 3.26
N GLY A 376 20.88 -50.01 2.35
CA GLY A 376 19.61 -49.42 1.98
C GLY A 376 18.58 -49.41 3.13
N VAL A 377 17.92 -48.27 3.23
CA VAL A 377 16.64 -48.12 3.91
C VAL A 377 15.63 -47.61 2.88
N GLU A 378 14.58 -48.35 2.67
CA GLU A 378 13.45 -47.96 1.81
C GLU A 378 12.80 -46.66 2.40
N PRO A 379 12.45 -45.68 1.57
CA PRO A 379 11.77 -44.48 2.07
C PRO A 379 10.31 -44.82 2.41
N GLY A 380 9.94 -44.63 3.66
CA GLY A 380 8.57 -44.72 4.14
C GLY A 380 7.62 -43.72 3.47
N PRO A 381 6.31 -43.90 3.62
CA PRO A 381 5.31 -43.07 2.93
C PRO A 381 5.45 -41.59 3.31
N LYS A 382 5.44 -40.71 2.31
CA LYS A 382 5.55 -39.26 2.49
C LYS A 382 4.36 -38.72 3.33
N PRO A 383 4.59 -37.89 4.36
CA PRO A 383 3.53 -37.38 5.22
C PRO A 383 2.51 -36.55 4.45
N SER A 384 1.25 -36.64 4.85
CA SER A 384 0.14 -35.90 4.25
C SER A 384 0.30 -34.38 4.45
N ILE A 385 -0.38 -33.57 3.62
CA ILE A 385 -0.36 -32.10 3.72
C ILE A 385 -0.78 -31.64 5.14
N ARG A 386 -1.70 -32.36 5.77
CA ARG A 386 -2.17 -32.07 7.14
C ARG A 386 -1.09 -32.33 8.19
N GLU A 387 -0.27 -33.35 8.03
CA GLU A 387 0.86 -33.65 8.93
C GLU A 387 1.99 -32.62 8.77
N ARG A 388 2.26 -32.16 7.54
CA ARG A 388 3.24 -31.08 7.29
C ARG A 388 2.81 -29.74 7.87
N LEU A 389 1.51 -29.40 7.80
CA LEU A 389 0.94 -28.20 8.41
C LEU A 389 1.02 -28.25 9.95
N ASN A 390 0.72 -29.40 10.55
CA ASN A 390 0.85 -29.58 12.00
C ASN A 390 2.30 -29.49 12.49
N ASP A 391 3.26 -29.97 11.72
CA ASP A 391 4.69 -29.86 12.05
C ASP A 391 5.19 -28.41 12.01
N VAL A 392 4.68 -27.60 11.08
CA VAL A 392 5.01 -26.17 11.01
C VAL A 392 4.36 -25.37 12.15
N LEU A 393 3.13 -25.72 12.52
CA LEU A 393 2.38 -25.04 13.59
C LEU A 393 2.87 -25.39 14.99
N ASN A 394 3.44 -26.59 15.18
CA ASN A 394 3.89 -27.08 16.49
C ASN A 394 5.40 -26.94 16.74
N LYS A 395 6.18 -26.36 15.81
CA LYS A 395 7.59 -26.03 16.11
C LYS A 395 7.64 -24.93 17.16
N PRO A 396 8.30 -25.17 18.32
CA PRO A 396 8.52 -24.13 19.29
C PRO A 396 9.35 -23.02 18.64
N ARG A 397 8.89 -21.78 18.75
CA ARG A 397 9.66 -20.59 18.34
C ARG A 397 10.92 -20.55 19.22
N GLU A 398 12.04 -20.99 18.71
CA GLU A 398 13.34 -20.67 19.28
C GLU A 398 13.45 -19.14 19.28
N LYS A 399 13.70 -18.59 20.48
CA LYS A 399 14.07 -17.19 20.63
C LYS A 399 15.39 -17.00 19.90
N LEU A 400 15.32 -16.41 18.71
CA LEU A 400 16.49 -15.80 18.09
C LEU A 400 16.85 -14.60 18.97
N ASP A 401 17.94 -14.69 19.69
CA ASP A 401 18.63 -13.56 20.28
C ASP A 401 19.10 -12.68 19.13
N ILE A 402 18.34 -11.61 18.88
CA ILE A 402 18.70 -10.56 17.92
C ILE A 402 19.68 -9.66 18.68
N GLU A 403 20.97 -10.00 18.61
CA GLU A 403 22.03 -9.02 18.82
C GLU A 403 21.94 -7.96 17.72
N ASP A 404 22.07 -6.76 18.15
CA ASP A 404 21.86 -5.44 17.62
C ASP A 404 22.46 -5.18 16.20
N ASP A 405 21.75 -5.58 15.15
CA ASP A 405 22.06 -5.22 13.75
C ASP A 405 21.54 -3.80 13.38
N ARG A 406 21.53 -2.87 14.36
CA ARG A 406 21.05 -1.50 14.14
C ARG A 406 22.01 -0.61 13.37
N GLU A 407 23.27 -0.96 13.25
CA GLU A 407 24.25 -0.10 12.54
C GLU A 407 24.27 -0.29 11.01
N VAL A 408 23.91 -1.45 10.49
CA VAL A 408 23.97 -1.72 9.03
C VAL A 408 22.77 -1.17 8.26
N LYS A 409 21.64 -0.89 8.91
CA LYS A 409 20.45 -0.32 8.24
C LYS A 409 20.53 1.17 7.97
N THR A 410 21.34 1.91 8.72
CA THR A 410 21.44 3.36 8.56
C THR A 410 22.22 3.79 7.30
N ASP A 411 23.21 3.01 6.88
CA ASP A 411 23.99 3.33 5.69
C ASP A 411 23.24 3.05 4.38
N ARG A 412 22.37 2.02 4.37
CA ARG A 412 21.52 1.73 3.21
C ARG A 412 20.39 2.74 3.01
N GLU A 413 19.80 3.26 4.09
CA GLU A 413 18.78 4.31 3.98
C GLU A 413 19.37 5.66 3.52
N ALA A 414 20.58 5.97 3.91
CA ALA A 414 21.30 7.18 3.47
C ALA A 414 21.73 7.11 1.99
N GLU A 415 22.00 5.91 1.49
CA GLU A 415 22.33 5.68 0.08
C GLU A 415 21.09 5.73 -0.83
N GLN A 416 19.94 5.25 -0.34
CA GLN A 416 18.67 5.31 -1.05
C GLN A 416 18.14 6.74 -1.22
N ASP A 417 18.35 7.62 -0.24
CA ASP A 417 17.97 9.04 -0.39
C ASP A 417 18.91 9.80 -1.35
N ARG A 418 20.16 9.31 -1.58
CA ARG A 418 21.08 9.89 -2.55
C ARG A 418 20.77 9.48 -4.00
N GLU A 419 20.17 8.30 -4.22
CA GLU A 419 19.74 7.87 -5.55
C GLU A 419 18.47 8.57 -6.03
N ILE A 420 17.60 9.02 -5.12
CA ILE A 420 16.41 9.80 -5.48
C ILE A 420 16.79 11.19 -6.01
N ASP A 421 17.94 11.73 -5.64
CA ASP A 421 18.45 13.03 -6.10
C ASP A 421 19.18 12.99 -7.46
N ARG A 422 19.38 11.82 -8.05
CA ARG A 422 19.96 11.70 -9.40
C ARG A 422 18.82 11.62 -10.43
N ASP A 423 18.38 12.77 -10.89
CA ASP A 423 17.58 12.92 -12.11
C ASP A 423 18.48 12.60 -13.33
N PRO A 424 18.20 11.55 -14.13
CA PRO A 424 18.98 11.22 -15.32
C PRO A 424 18.67 12.10 -16.54
N GLY A 425 18.09 13.28 -16.36
CA GLY A 425 17.55 14.13 -17.42
C GLY A 425 18.36 15.40 -17.73
N LEU A 426 19.72 15.36 -17.76
CA LEU A 426 20.50 16.43 -18.35
C LEU A 426 21.71 15.87 -19.09
N SER A 427 21.52 15.46 -20.34
CA SER A 427 22.56 15.56 -21.38
C SER A 427 21.91 16.23 -22.59
N HIS A 428 22.34 17.49 -22.78
CA HIS A 428 22.26 18.39 -23.95
C HIS A 428 21.00 18.33 -24.82
#